data_5b805cddb64cf24d7685f0acb1e37b0b
#
_entry.id   5b805cddb64cf24d7685f0acb1e37b0b
#
_cell.length_a   1.000
_cell.length_b   1.000
_cell.length_c   1.000
_cell.angle_alpha   90.00
_cell.angle_beta   90.00
_cell.angle_gamma   90.00
#
_symmetry.space_group_name_H-M   'P 1'
#
loop_
_entity.id
_entity.type
_entity.pdbx_description
1 polymer ?
#
loop_
_entity_poly.entity_id
_entity_poly.type
_entity_poly.pdbx_seq_one_letter_code
_entity_poly.pdbx_strand_id
1 'polypeptide(L)'
;MKRAIFTVLTLFLIGAVVPAEAFADKRDKARQQVLDRGRGYYKDIFMDSGIALTSRTYLPSARYLGLDIEYFASASSKKLTEKDTLLQSKVFCGSEEDTNGWLLYPDGAPRFRMIYVNGGSAVKHARSLGESGRERVREFVAAGGSYFGTCAGAYLGARGGKNSKGYRNVDKYFGLWPGYGYSTGLKKQSTTLNLERGCPLLRYFDFGKDNAVDDVRHNGGCYACELPVETEPLARYKFNNTDKVKIDGELCIWAYKPMQSVGRTVLCGSHPEAIAEGERLKLTAAMLLYAMDGNPEPQIKGVLENGIVREMNKRTEDNDPDYTRIGDLQYHHFAVDVPRGCKSLKISLDGYEEAKKFDLTLLAKRGELAFHDNTTDKVVSRGCKKSLVINKPKPGRWYISVRCETTVTTATNKYGTYYRSYKSVLNGVPYSIKILL
;
A
#
# COMPACT_ATOMS: atom_id res chain seq x y z
N MET A 1 77.31 20.44 -10.53
CA MET A 1 76.29 20.44 -9.44
C MET A 1 74.95 20.94 -10.03
N LYS A 2 74.04 20.02 -10.36
CA LYS A 2 72.72 20.36 -10.86
C LYS A 2 71.75 20.15 -9.71
N ARG A 3 71.04 21.23 -9.28
CA ARG A 3 69.99 21.20 -8.28
C ARG A 3 68.68 20.79 -8.96
N ALA A 4 68.08 19.66 -8.54
CA ALA A 4 66.74 19.27 -8.93
C ALA A 4 65.73 19.96 -8.01
N ILE A 5 64.79 20.69 -8.62
CA ILE A 5 63.66 21.32 -7.94
C ILE A 5 62.52 20.32 -7.96
N PHE A 6 62.10 19.79 -6.80
CA PHE A 6 60.88 19.00 -6.63
C PHE A 6 59.71 19.97 -6.43
N THR A 7 58.81 20.00 -7.43
CA THR A 7 57.52 20.69 -7.30
C THR A 7 56.52 19.72 -6.71
N VAL A 8 56.09 19.96 -5.48
CA VAL A 8 55.00 19.21 -4.83
C VAL A 8 53.68 19.78 -5.34
N LEU A 9 52.97 18.99 -6.13
CA LEU A 9 51.61 19.31 -6.61
C LEU A 9 50.62 18.92 -5.51
N THR A 10 50.11 19.92 -4.78
CA THR A 10 49.03 19.70 -3.79
C THR A 10 47.70 19.69 -4.52
N LEU A 11 47.13 18.50 -4.69
CA LEU A 11 45.74 18.34 -5.19
C LEU A 11 44.77 18.78 -4.10
N PHE A 12 44.18 19.95 -4.23
CA PHE A 12 42.98 20.34 -3.47
C PHE A 12 41.78 19.55 -4.03
N LEU A 13 41.32 18.54 -3.32
CA LEU A 13 39.99 17.95 -3.51
C LEU A 13 38.95 18.98 -3.02
N ILE A 14 38.42 19.76 -3.94
CA ILE A 14 37.22 20.57 -3.69
C ILE A 14 36.05 19.61 -3.62
N GLY A 15 35.77 19.12 -2.43
CA GLY A 15 34.49 18.43 -2.16
C GLY A 15 33.38 19.46 -2.35
N ALA A 16 32.58 19.31 -3.40
CA ALA A 16 31.38 20.13 -3.59
C ALA A 16 30.42 19.89 -2.42
N VAL A 17 30.36 20.84 -1.48
CA VAL A 17 29.34 20.85 -0.43
C VAL A 17 28.01 21.14 -1.09
N VAL A 18 27.20 20.12 -1.26
CA VAL A 18 25.82 20.27 -1.77
C VAL A 18 25.03 21.03 -0.71
N PRO A 19 24.36 22.15 -1.04
CA PRO A 19 23.59 22.91 -0.05
C PRO A 19 22.50 22.09 0.61
N ALA A 20 22.24 22.32 1.90
CA ALA A 20 21.18 21.63 2.64
C ALA A 20 19.78 21.79 1.99
N GLU A 21 19.51 22.92 1.34
CA GLU A 21 18.30 23.19 0.57
C GLU A 21 18.11 22.23 -0.61
N ALA A 22 19.19 21.83 -1.29
CA ALA A 22 19.11 20.87 -2.39
C ALA A 22 18.77 19.46 -1.92
N PHE A 23 19.09 19.10 -0.68
CA PHE A 23 18.66 17.82 -0.06
C PHE A 23 17.21 17.88 0.39
N ALA A 24 16.72 19.03 0.90
CA ALA A 24 15.31 19.22 1.25
C ALA A 24 14.42 19.07 0.00
N ASP A 25 14.76 19.73 -1.10
CA ASP A 25 14.05 19.61 -2.40
C ASP A 25 14.03 18.18 -2.93
N LYS A 26 15.11 17.41 -2.81
CA LYS A 26 15.15 15.99 -3.24
C LYS A 26 14.22 15.10 -2.39
N ARG A 27 14.17 15.33 -1.08
CA ARG A 27 13.26 14.58 -0.18
C ARG A 27 11.81 14.92 -0.44
N ASP A 28 11.49 16.19 -0.70
CA ASP A 28 10.14 16.63 -1.04
C ASP A 28 9.68 15.99 -2.35
N LYS A 29 10.51 15.98 -3.38
CA LYS A 29 10.24 15.30 -4.64
C LYS A 29 10.03 13.81 -4.46
N ALA A 30 10.87 13.14 -3.64
CA ALA A 30 10.73 11.71 -3.38
C ALA A 30 9.40 11.39 -2.68
N ARG A 31 8.96 12.22 -1.71
CA ARG A 31 7.65 12.07 -1.06
C ARG A 31 6.52 12.26 -2.06
N GLN A 32 6.58 13.34 -2.86
CA GLN A 32 5.54 13.66 -3.84
C GLN A 32 5.40 12.56 -4.88
N GLN A 33 6.50 12.00 -5.39
CA GLN A 33 6.49 10.87 -6.31
C GLN A 33 5.71 9.67 -5.78
N VAL A 34 5.89 9.33 -4.49
CA VAL A 34 5.14 8.24 -3.88
C VAL A 34 3.67 8.61 -3.73
N LEU A 35 3.36 9.84 -3.31
CA LEU A 35 1.97 10.30 -3.14
C LEU A 35 1.21 10.33 -4.47
N ASP A 36 1.83 10.80 -5.54
CA ASP A 36 1.24 10.88 -6.89
C ASP A 36 0.88 9.49 -7.46
N ARG A 37 1.56 8.43 -7.03
CA ARG A 37 1.26 7.03 -7.40
C ARG A 37 0.01 6.46 -6.73
N GLY A 38 -0.65 7.22 -5.85
CA GLY A 38 -1.92 6.83 -5.21
C GLY A 38 -3.13 6.78 -6.14
N ARG A 39 -2.98 7.27 -7.38
CA ARG A 39 -4.05 7.24 -8.39
C ARG A 39 -4.50 5.82 -8.71
N GLY A 40 -5.79 5.61 -8.76
CA GLY A 40 -6.37 4.32 -9.14
C GLY A 40 -6.73 3.40 -7.98
N TYR A 41 -6.34 3.73 -6.77
CA TYR A 41 -6.80 3.04 -5.56
C TYR A 41 -8.08 3.69 -5.00
N TYR A 42 -8.87 2.91 -4.26
CA TYR A 42 -10.04 3.44 -3.55
C TYR A 42 -9.61 4.42 -2.45
N LYS A 43 -8.64 4.02 -1.61
CA LYS A 43 -7.95 4.85 -0.61
C LYS A 43 -6.51 4.37 -0.41
N ASP A 44 -5.71 5.18 0.28
CA ASP A 44 -4.32 4.83 0.55
C ASP A 44 -4.19 3.70 1.58
N ILE A 45 -4.89 3.81 2.71
CA ILE A 45 -4.68 2.93 3.86
C ILE A 45 -5.99 2.26 4.29
N PHE A 46 -5.99 0.93 4.33
CA PHE A 46 -6.92 0.15 5.14
C PHE A 46 -6.31 -0.04 6.53
N MET A 47 -6.83 0.68 7.52
CA MET A 47 -6.38 0.55 8.90
C MET A 47 -7.13 -0.59 9.58
N ASP A 48 -6.51 -1.77 9.62
CA ASP A 48 -7.04 -2.91 10.35
C ASP A 48 -6.86 -2.71 11.85
N SER A 49 -7.95 -2.38 12.50
CA SER A 49 -8.05 -2.23 13.95
C SER A 49 -8.79 -3.38 14.60
N GLY A 50 -8.69 -4.54 14.00
CA GLY A 50 -9.44 -5.73 14.35
C GLY A 50 -9.41 -6.13 15.82
N ILE A 51 -9.94 -7.29 16.11
CA ILE A 51 -10.13 -7.75 17.48
C ILE A 51 -8.79 -7.83 18.25
N ALA A 52 -8.78 -7.22 19.43
CA ALA A 52 -7.61 -7.16 20.33
C ALA A 52 -6.39 -6.40 19.78
N LEU A 53 -6.53 -5.59 18.75
CA LEU A 53 -5.55 -4.58 18.36
C LEU A 53 -5.79 -3.28 19.13
N THR A 54 -4.78 -2.41 19.19
CA THR A 54 -4.84 -1.14 19.92
C THR A 54 -5.05 0.07 19.02
N SER A 55 -5.33 -0.15 17.74
CA SER A 55 -5.53 0.89 16.75
C SER A 55 -6.65 1.83 17.12
N ARG A 56 -6.48 3.06 16.70
CA ARG A 56 -7.44 4.14 16.87
C ARG A 56 -7.77 4.69 15.49
N THR A 57 -8.86 5.41 15.36
CA THR A 57 -9.29 6.10 14.14
C THR A 57 -8.31 7.18 13.67
N TYR A 58 -7.15 7.29 14.29
CA TYR A 58 -6.21 8.38 14.09
C TYR A 58 -4.77 7.85 14.00
N LEU A 59 -4.14 8.13 12.86
CA LEU A 59 -2.73 7.88 12.59
C LEU A 59 -2.07 9.22 12.21
N PRO A 60 -1.36 9.89 13.14
CA PRO A 60 -0.81 11.23 12.92
C PRO A 60 0.02 11.37 11.64
N SER A 61 0.88 10.37 11.37
CA SER A 61 1.75 10.36 10.21
C SER A 61 1.00 10.28 8.88
N ALA A 62 -0.10 9.55 8.81
CA ALA A 62 -0.94 9.52 7.62
C ALA A 62 -1.63 10.86 7.38
N ARG A 63 -2.17 11.48 8.43
CA ARG A 63 -2.71 12.85 8.34
C ARG A 63 -1.66 13.86 7.92
N TYR A 64 -0.45 13.76 8.46
CA TYR A 64 0.69 14.62 8.09
C TYR A 64 1.03 14.51 6.60
N LEU A 65 0.89 13.34 6.01
CA LEU A 65 1.11 13.08 4.59
C LEU A 65 -0.11 13.35 3.70
N GLY A 66 -1.28 13.67 4.27
CA GLY A 66 -2.52 13.85 3.50
C GLY A 66 -3.10 12.55 2.94
N LEU A 67 -2.79 11.39 3.56
CA LEU A 67 -3.25 10.09 3.10
C LEU A 67 -4.69 9.79 3.53
N ASP A 68 -5.46 9.20 2.64
CA ASP A 68 -6.82 8.74 2.90
C ASP A 68 -6.84 7.39 3.62
N ILE A 69 -7.53 7.34 4.78
CA ILE A 69 -7.63 6.14 5.60
C ILE A 69 -9.06 5.64 5.62
N GLU A 70 -9.21 4.31 5.47
CA GLU A 70 -10.40 3.60 5.88
C GLU A 70 -10.13 2.80 7.14
N TYR A 71 -10.83 3.16 8.20
CA TYR A 71 -10.67 2.56 9.51
C TYR A 71 -11.69 1.44 9.70
N PHE A 72 -11.21 0.27 10.03
CA PHE A 72 -12.06 -0.89 10.29
C PHE A 72 -11.83 -1.48 11.68
N ALA A 73 -12.89 -1.74 12.40
CA ALA A 73 -12.98 -2.31 13.75
C ALA A 73 -12.24 -1.53 14.86
N SER A 74 -12.83 -1.49 16.00
CA SER A 74 -12.28 -0.88 17.22
C SER A 74 -11.63 -1.96 18.09
N ALA A 75 -10.52 -1.60 18.73
CA ALA A 75 -9.85 -2.42 19.74
C ALA A 75 -10.62 -2.57 21.06
N SER A 76 -11.85 -2.05 21.17
CA SER A 76 -12.61 -2.03 22.43
C SER A 76 -13.02 -3.41 22.94
N SER A 77 -13.07 -4.42 22.10
CA SER A 77 -13.42 -5.79 22.51
C SER A 77 -12.22 -6.50 23.12
N LYS A 78 -12.25 -6.71 24.43
CA LYS A 78 -11.24 -7.53 25.14
C LYS A 78 -11.46 -9.05 24.99
N LYS A 79 -12.67 -9.46 24.59
CA LYS A 79 -13.05 -10.85 24.38
C LYS A 79 -13.57 -11.01 22.95
N LEU A 80 -13.10 -12.06 22.28
CA LEU A 80 -13.66 -12.50 21.01
C LEU A 80 -15.08 -13.03 21.25
N THR A 81 -16.02 -12.51 20.50
CA THR A 81 -17.36 -13.09 20.37
C THR A 81 -17.51 -13.70 18.98
N GLU A 82 -18.42 -14.62 18.81
CA GLU A 82 -18.77 -15.18 17.50
C GLU A 82 -19.18 -14.05 16.51
N LYS A 83 -19.94 -13.08 16.98
CA LYS A 83 -20.35 -11.91 16.19
C LYS A 83 -19.15 -11.07 15.68
N ASP A 84 -18.12 -10.88 16.52
CA ASP A 84 -16.93 -10.13 16.14
C ASP A 84 -16.13 -10.89 15.06
N THR A 85 -16.02 -12.21 15.19
CA THR A 85 -15.35 -13.08 14.20
C THR A 85 -16.08 -13.05 12.86
N LEU A 86 -17.40 -13.19 12.84
CA LEU A 86 -18.23 -13.12 11.64
C LEU A 86 -18.12 -11.76 10.95
N LEU A 87 -18.10 -10.65 11.71
CA LEU A 87 -17.96 -9.33 11.15
C LEU A 87 -16.62 -9.18 10.42
N GLN A 88 -15.51 -9.60 11.02
CA GLN A 88 -14.19 -9.53 10.40
C GLN A 88 -14.09 -10.40 9.15
N SER A 89 -14.60 -11.63 9.21
CA SER A 89 -14.63 -12.52 8.05
C SER A 89 -15.38 -11.89 6.87
N LYS A 90 -16.55 -11.28 7.09
CA LYS A 90 -17.30 -10.59 6.05
C LYS A 90 -16.56 -9.44 5.41
N VAL A 91 -15.83 -8.63 6.19
CA VAL A 91 -15.06 -7.50 5.66
C VAL A 91 -13.89 -7.97 4.79
N PHE A 92 -13.18 -8.99 5.23
CA PHE A 92 -12.01 -9.49 4.49
C PHE A 92 -12.39 -10.39 3.31
N CYS A 93 -13.33 -11.31 3.51
CA CYS A 93 -13.66 -12.36 2.54
C CYS A 93 -14.93 -12.11 1.74
N GLY A 94 -15.73 -11.11 2.13
CA GLY A 94 -16.99 -10.79 1.49
C GLY A 94 -18.21 -11.47 2.13
N SER A 95 -19.35 -11.18 1.55
CA SER A 95 -20.68 -11.69 1.94
C SER A 95 -21.53 -11.93 0.68
N GLU A 96 -22.78 -12.33 0.84
CA GLU A 96 -23.72 -12.46 -0.29
C GLU A 96 -23.93 -11.15 -1.08
N GLU A 97 -23.80 -9.98 -0.40
CA GLU A 97 -23.98 -8.66 -1.02
C GLU A 97 -22.69 -8.13 -1.68
N ASP A 98 -21.51 -8.51 -1.17
CA ASP A 98 -20.19 -8.08 -1.59
C ASP A 98 -19.20 -9.26 -1.61
N THR A 99 -19.31 -10.09 -2.63
CA THR A 99 -18.60 -11.38 -2.73
C THR A 99 -17.09 -11.27 -2.70
N ASN A 100 -16.52 -10.09 -3.07
CA ASN A 100 -15.07 -9.87 -3.10
C ASN A 100 -14.49 -9.38 -1.77
N GLY A 101 -15.34 -8.99 -0.80
CA GLY A 101 -14.89 -8.28 0.40
C GLY A 101 -14.38 -6.86 0.10
N TRP A 102 -13.59 -6.29 1.02
CA TRP A 102 -13.17 -4.89 0.95
C TRP A 102 -11.74 -4.69 0.48
N LEU A 103 -10.91 -5.71 0.48
CA LEU A 103 -9.47 -5.58 0.22
C LEU A 103 -9.12 -5.61 -1.27
N LEU A 104 -9.89 -6.33 -2.07
CA LEU A 104 -9.61 -6.55 -3.48
C LEU A 104 -10.74 -6.02 -4.36
N TYR A 105 -10.36 -5.51 -5.53
CA TYR A 105 -11.27 -5.26 -6.64
C TYR A 105 -11.75 -6.58 -7.27
N PRO A 106 -12.81 -6.57 -8.09
CA PRO A 106 -13.32 -7.77 -8.74
C PRO A 106 -12.28 -8.53 -9.57
N ASP A 107 -11.33 -7.82 -10.16
CA ASP A 107 -10.23 -8.37 -10.97
C ASP A 107 -9.02 -8.87 -10.14
N GLY A 108 -9.15 -8.87 -8.83
CA GLY A 108 -8.09 -9.26 -7.90
C GLY A 108 -7.05 -8.18 -7.59
N ALA A 109 -7.11 -7.01 -8.22
CA ALA A 109 -6.21 -5.91 -7.90
C ALA A 109 -6.47 -5.36 -6.48
N PRO A 110 -5.44 -4.86 -5.76
CA PRO A 110 -5.62 -4.30 -4.42
C PRO A 110 -6.45 -3.02 -4.47
N ARG A 111 -7.46 -2.94 -3.61
CA ARG A 111 -8.35 -1.79 -3.51
C ARG A 111 -7.76 -0.64 -2.70
N PHE A 112 -6.81 -0.95 -1.81
CA PHE A 112 -6.01 0.00 -1.02
C PHE A 112 -4.55 -0.11 -1.43
N ARG A 113 -3.77 0.95 -1.23
CA ARG A 113 -2.32 0.87 -1.42
C ARG A 113 -1.66 0.01 -0.36
N MET A 114 -2.20 0.03 0.88
CA MET A 114 -1.58 -0.62 2.02
C MET A 114 -2.60 -1.04 3.07
N ILE A 115 -2.35 -2.17 3.73
CA ILE A 115 -2.94 -2.53 5.02
C ILE A 115 -1.99 -2.07 6.12
N TYR A 116 -2.51 -1.34 7.13
CA TYR A 116 -1.78 -0.99 8.34
C TYR A 116 -2.36 -1.72 9.55
N VAL A 117 -1.48 -2.38 10.31
CA VAL A 117 -1.82 -3.14 11.53
C VAL A 117 -0.90 -2.72 12.68
N ASN A 118 -1.48 -2.28 13.79
CA ASN A 118 -0.69 -1.82 14.92
C ASN A 118 -0.59 -2.84 16.09
N GLY A 119 -0.30 -2.33 17.27
CA GLY A 119 -0.10 -3.11 18.48
C GLY A 119 -1.35 -3.82 19.03
N GLY A 120 -1.15 -4.76 19.96
CA GLY A 120 -2.21 -5.49 20.62
C GLY A 120 -1.90 -6.98 20.79
N SER A 121 -2.87 -7.86 20.49
CA SER A 121 -2.70 -9.32 20.55
C SER A 121 -2.77 -9.95 19.16
N ALA A 122 -1.62 -10.18 18.55
CA ALA A 122 -1.50 -10.85 17.25
C ALA A 122 -2.27 -12.18 17.20
N VAL A 123 -2.14 -13.02 18.23
CA VAL A 123 -2.80 -14.35 18.30
C VAL A 123 -4.32 -14.23 18.26
N LYS A 124 -4.90 -13.31 19.04
CA LYS A 124 -6.36 -13.14 19.07
C LYS A 124 -6.88 -12.59 17.75
N HIS A 125 -6.19 -11.63 17.18
CA HIS A 125 -6.57 -11.04 15.89
C HIS A 125 -6.49 -12.09 14.77
N ALA A 126 -5.37 -12.80 14.62
CA ALA A 126 -5.22 -13.85 13.62
C ALA A 126 -6.31 -14.94 13.71
N ARG A 127 -6.69 -15.33 14.95
CA ARG A 127 -7.80 -16.28 15.17
C ARG A 127 -9.15 -15.72 14.72
N SER A 128 -9.39 -14.42 14.93
CA SER A 128 -10.66 -13.80 14.55
C SER A 128 -10.86 -13.72 13.04
N LEU A 129 -9.77 -13.63 12.28
CA LEU A 129 -9.83 -13.64 10.82
C LEU A 129 -10.09 -15.04 10.24
N GLY A 130 -9.82 -16.11 10.99
CA GLY A 130 -9.82 -17.46 10.45
C GLY A 130 -8.73 -17.69 9.41
N GLU A 131 -8.73 -18.84 8.74
CA GLU A 131 -7.78 -19.10 7.63
C GLU A 131 -8.09 -18.26 6.42
N SER A 132 -9.35 -18.19 6.00
CA SER A 132 -9.79 -17.43 4.83
C SER A 132 -9.45 -15.93 4.92
N GLY A 133 -9.62 -15.31 6.10
CA GLY A 133 -9.25 -13.90 6.30
C GLY A 133 -7.74 -13.67 6.22
N ARG A 134 -6.94 -14.60 6.77
CA ARG A 134 -5.48 -14.54 6.64
C ARG A 134 -5.02 -14.75 5.20
N GLU A 135 -5.67 -15.68 4.47
CA GLU A 135 -5.40 -15.90 3.05
C GLU A 135 -5.71 -14.64 2.25
N ARG A 136 -6.83 -13.98 2.50
CA ARG A 136 -7.18 -12.72 1.82
C ARG A 136 -6.12 -11.62 2.01
N VAL A 137 -5.48 -11.56 3.18
CA VAL A 137 -4.34 -10.63 3.40
C VAL A 137 -3.13 -11.04 2.57
N ARG A 138 -2.84 -12.34 2.43
CA ARG A 138 -1.77 -12.84 1.55
C ARG A 138 -2.04 -12.52 0.08
N GLU A 139 -3.27 -12.77 -0.38
CA GLU A 139 -3.72 -12.42 -1.74
C GLU A 139 -3.58 -10.93 -2.01
N PHE A 140 -3.97 -10.07 -1.07
CA PHE A 140 -3.82 -8.62 -1.18
C PHE A 140 -2.36 -8.21 -1.40
N VAL A 141 -1.41 -8.77 -0.66
CA VAL A 141 0.01 -8.46 -0.81
C VAL A 141 0.57 -9.08 -2.09
N ALA A 142 0.16 -10.29 -2.44
CA ALA A 142 0.55 -10.95 -3.69
C ALA A 142 0.08 -10.16 -4.92
N ALA A 143 -1.09 -9.54 -4.84
CA ALA A 143 -1.65 -8.67 -5.88
C ALA A 143 -0.98 -7.27 -5.96
N GLY A 144 -0.03 -6.96 -5.09
CA GLY A 144 0.72 -5.71 -5.11
C GLY A 144 0.35 -4.70 -4.03
N GLY A 145 -0.63 -4.97 -3.18
CA GLY A 145 -0.93 -4.16 -2.00
C GLY A 145 0.16 -4.30 -0.95
N SER A 146 0.58 -3.21 -0.31
CA SER A 146 1.65 -3.25 0.69
C SER A 146 1.12 -3.53 2.10
N TYR A 147 2.01 -3.93 3.00
CA TYR A 147 1.69 -4.17 4.40
C TYR A 147 2.64 -3.39 5.30
N PHE A 148 2.07 -2.73 6.32
CA PHE A 148 2.86 -2.13 7.37
C PHE A 148 2.34 -2.58 8.75
N GLY A 149 3.21 -3.18 9.57
CA GLY A 149 2.87 -3.68 10.89
C GLY A 149 3.76 -3.16 11.99
N THR A 150 3.15 -2.64 13.10
CA THR A 150 3.89 -2.28 14.31
C THR A 150 3.54 -3.20 15.47
N CYS A 151 4.49 -3.58 16.30
CA CYS A 151 4.33 -4.47 17.47
C CYS A 151 3.57 -5.76 17.15
N ALA A 152 2.26 -5.86 17.47
CA ALA A 152 1.44 -7.03 17.12
C ALA A 152 1.34 -7.20 15.59
N GLY A 153 1.27 -6.10 14.84
CA GLY A 153 1.30 -6.11 13.38
C GLY A 153 2.61 -6.65 12.81
N ALA A 154 3.75 -6.37 13.47
CA ALA A 154 5.03 -6.95 13.08
C ALA A 154 5.06 -8.49 13.28
N TYR A 155 4.51 -8.99 14.38
CA TYR A 155 4.34 -10.43 14.56
C TYR A 155 3.41 -11.04 13.50
N LEU A 156 2.28 -10.37 13.22
CA LEU A 156 1.30 -10.85 12.23
C LEU A 156 1.88 -10.93 10.82
N GLY A 157 2.73 -9.98 10.45
CA GLY A 157 3.43 -9.99 9.16
C GLY A 157 4.49 -11.07 9.04
N ALA A 158 5.03 -11.59 10.16
CA ALA A 158 6.00 -12.66 10.19
C ALA A 158 5.35 -14.06 10.07
N ARG A 159 6.15 -15.07 9.76
CA ARG A 159 5.73 -16.48 9.76
C ARG A 159 5.25 -16.96 11.13
N GLY A 160 5.82 -16.43 12.18
CA GLY A 160 5.49 -16.76 13.56
C GLY A 160 6.27 -15.93 14.57
N GLY A 161 6.10 -16.24 15.85
CA GLY A 161 6.89 -15.68 16.94
C GLY A 161 7.96 -16.64 17.42
N LYS A 162 8.98 -16.10 18.12
CA LYS A 162 10.02 -16.87 18.82
C LYS A 162 10.34 -16.23 20.16
N ASN A 163 10.74 -17.02 21.13
CA ASN A 163 11.31 -16.58 22.40
C ASN A 163 12.27 -17.66 22.96
N SER A 164 12.77 -17.48 24.19
CA SER A 164 13.68 -18.43 24.85
C SER A 164 13.13 -19.86 25.00
N LYS A 165 11.81 -20.04 24.91
CA LYS A 165 11.13 -21.35 24.97
C LYS A 165 10.90 -21.98 23.59
N GLY A 166 11.35 -21.35 22.50
CA GLY A 166 11.19 -21.82 21.12
C GLY A 166 10.15 -21.07 20.28
N TYR A 167 9.74 -21.68 19.18
CA TYR A 167 8.79 -21.12 18.21
C TYR A 167 7.37 -21.10 18.74
N ARG A 168 6.59 -20.11 18.30
CA ARG A 168 5.21 -19.89 18.73
C ARG A 168 4.35 -19.45 17.55
N ASN A 169 3.14 -20.01 17.44
CA ASN A 169 2.15 -19.65 16.42
C ASN A 169 2.70 -19.71 14.99
N VAL A 170 3.57 -20.68 14.71
CA VAL A 170 4.12 -20.91 13.35
C VAL A 170 2.96 -21.15 12.40
N ASP A 171 2.99 -20.48 11.25
CA ASP A 171 1.99 -20.55 10.19
C ASP A 171 0.53 -20.19 10.63
N LYS A 172 0.39 -19.54 11.81
CA LYS A 172 -0.89 -19.04 12.32
C LYS A 172 -1.06 -17.53 12.16
N TYR A 173 -0.10 -16.86 11.58
CA TYR A 173 -0.09 -15.44 11.24
C TYR A 173 -0.23 -15.26 9.72
N PHE A 174 -0.02 -14.05 9.22
CA PHE A 174 -0.11 -13.80 7.78
C PHE A 174 1.07 -14.42 7.01
N GLY A 175 2.27 -14.42 7.61
CA GLY A 175 3.45 -15.02 6.98
C GLY A 175 3.94 -14.29 5.74
N LEU A 176 3.71 -12.98 5.66
CA LEU A 176 4.13 -12.12 4.54
C LEU A 176 5.65 -11.97 4.46
N TRP A 177 6.32 -12.10 5.59
CA TRP A 177 7.77 -12.22 5.72
C TRP A 177 8.08 -13.59 6.34
N PRO A 178 8.89 -14.47 5.69
CA PRO A 178 9.07 -15.86 6.11
C PRO A 178 10.00 -16.07 7.29
N GLY A 179 10.53 -14.99 7.93
CA GLY A 179 11.27 -15.06 9.19
C GLY A 179 10.36 -15.00 10.42
N TYR A 180 10.97 -14.88 11.60
CA TYR A 180 10.28 -14.91 12.90
C TYR A 180 10.51 -13.63 13.70
N GLY A 181 9.45 -13.16 14.38
CA GLY A 181 9.55 -12.08 15.37
C GLY A 181 10.00 -12.62 16.72
N TYR A 182 11.24 -12.32 17.16
CA TYR A 182 11.72 -12.72 18.48
C TYR A 182 11.25 -11.71 19.54
N SER A 183 10.62 -12.20 20.62
CA SER A 183 10.09 -11.35 21.68
C SER A 183 11.22 -10.66 22.47
N THR A 184 11.18 -9.32 22.54
CA THR A 184 12.19 -8.53 23.28
C THR A 184 12.14 -8.71 24.78
N GLY A 185 11.00 -9.13 25.33
CA GLY A 185 10.77 -9.17 26.79
C GLY A 185 10.52 -7.80 27.43
N LEU A 186 10.74 -6.69 26.71
CA LEU A 186 10.52 -5.33 27.21
C LEU A 186 9.04 -4.97 27.31
N LYS A 187 8.66 -4.34 28.44
CA LYS A 187 7.28 -3.87 28.67
C LYS A 187 7.28 -2.43 29.16
N LYS A 188 6.42 -1.59 28.53
CA LYS A 188 6.17 -0.21 28.95
C LYS A 188 7.45 0.64 29.13
N GLN A 189 8.37 0.54 28.17
CA GLN A 189 9.62 1.30 28.15
C GLN A 189 9.76 2.06 26.84
N SER A 190 10.76 2.92 26.77
CA SER A 190 11.21 3.56 25.53
C SER A 190 12.54 2.96 25.08
N THR A 191 12.80 2.99 23.79
CA THR A 191 14.04 2.54 23.16
C THR A 191 14.49 3.60 22.16
N THR A 192 15.76 3.62 21.81
CA THR A 192 16.30 4.36 20.68
C THR A 192 16.40 3.42 19.48
N LEU A 193 16.03 3.88 18.29
CA LEU A 193 16.14 3.14 17.05
C LEU A 193 17.18 3.82 16.17
N ASN A 194 18.28 3.13 15.86
CA ASN A 194 19.32 3.58 14.96
C ASN A 194 19.00 3.13 13.54
N LEU A 195 18.78 4.06 12.64
CA LEU A 195 18.59 3.77 11.22
C LEU A 195 19.89 3.25 10.61
N GLU A 196 19.79 2.23 9.78
CA GLU A 196 20.93 1.66 9.06
C GLU A 196 21.57 2.71 8.14
N ARG A 197 22.88 2.61 7.95
CA ARG A 197 23.59 3.48 7.02
C ARG A 197 23.09 3.26 5.59
N GLY A 198 22.61 4.34 4.94
CA GLY A 198 22.01 4.25 3.61
C GLY A 198 20.57 3.71 3.61
N CYS A 199 19.91 3.62 4.77
CA CYS A 199 18.53 3.23 4.90
C CYS A 199 17.63 3.98 3.92
N PRO A 200 16.76 3.31 3.14
CA PRO A 200 15.88 3.95 2.18
C PRO A 200 14.88 4.94 2.79
N LEU A 201 14.61 4.86 4.11
CA LEU A 201 13.76 5.82 4.82
C LEU A 201 14.34 7.23 4.81
N LEU A 202 15.67 7.37 4.73
CA LEU A 202 16.41 8.65 4.63
C LEU A 202 16.11 9.41 3.32
N ARG A 203 15.53 8.76 2.32
CA ARG A 203 15.05 9.40 1.08
C ARG A 203 13.90 10.37 1.33
N TYR A 204 13.12 10.14 2.39
CA TYR A 204 11.89 10.88 2.66
C TYR A 204 12.06 11.94 3.74
N PHE A 205 12.85 11.66 4.77
CA PHE A 205 13.05 12.59 5.90
C PHE A 205 14.48 12.61 6.39
N ASP A 206 14.80 13.66 7.13
CA ASP A 206 16.04 13.83 7.87
C ASP A 206 15.84 13.40 9.33
N PHE A 207 16.77 12.60 9.85
CA PHE A 207 16.80 12.11 11.23
C PHE A 207 18.07 12.56 11.97
N GLY A 208 18.55 13.77 11.67
CA GLY A 208 19.73 14.31 12.29
C GLY A 208 21.06 13.67 11.80
N LYS A 209 22.15 14.01 12.48
CA LYS A 209 23.50 13.56 12.08
C LYS A 209 23.79 12.11 12.48
N ASP A 210 23.14 11.63 13.53
CA ASP A 210 23.34 10.29 14.09
C ASP A 210 22.36 9.24 13.57
N ASN A 211 21.35 9.68 12.78
CA ASN A 211 20.28 8.82 12.27
C ASN A 211 19.58 8.00 13.37
N ALA A 212 19.51 8.54 14.58
CA ALA A 212 18.85 7.91 15.72
C ALA A 212 17.48 8.54 15.97
N VAL A 213 16.50 7.73 16.29
CA VAL A 213 15.17 8.17 16.74
C VAL A 213 14.99 7.73 18.19
N ASP A 214 15.00 8.72 19.08
CA ASP A 214 14.93 8.46 20.51
C ASP A 214 13.50 8.34 21.03
N ASP A 215 13.39 7.82 22.26
CA ASP A 215 12.17 7.71 23.03
C ASP A 215 11.02 7.03 22.28
N VAL A 216 11.33 6.01 21.48
CA VAL A 216 10.32 5.19 20.81
C VAL A 216 9.71 4.21 21.79
N ARG A 217 8.41 4.35 22.03
CA ARG A 217 7.67 3.47 22.96
C ARG A 217 7.80 1.99 22.55
N HIS A 218 8.06 1.14 23.53
CA HIS A 218 8.11 -0.30 23.37
C HIS A 218 7.27 -1.03 24.43
N ASN A 219 6.48 -2.03 24.01
CA ASN A 219 5.66 -2.79 24.94
C ASN A 219 5.39 -4.22 24.42
N GLY A 220 6.34 -5.12 24.63
CA GLY A 220 6.18 -6.53 24.26
C GLY A 220 6.33 -6.82 22.76
N GLY A 221 6.95 -5.92 22.01
CA GLY A 221 7.25 -6.10 20.61
C GLY A 221 8.39 -7.06 20.32
N CYS A 222 8.87 -7.08 19.09
CA CYS A 222 9.86 -8.06 18.62
C CYS A 222 11.02 -7.39 17.88
N TYR A 223 12.03 -8.21 17.61
CA TYR A 223 13.05 -7.98 16.58
C TYR A 223 13.05 -9.14 15.59
N ALA A 224 13.58 -8.90 14.41
CA ALA A 224 13.65 -9.90 13.37
C ALA A 224 14.70 -10.97 13.68
N CYS A 225 14.38 -12.23 13.50
CA CYS A 225 15.35 -13.35 13.60
C CYS A 225 15.10 -14.35 12.48
N GLU A 226 16.14 -15.14 12.17
CA GLU A 226 16.12 -16.10 11.05
C GLU A 226 15.78 -15.39 9.73
N LEU A 227 16.64 -14.43 9.38
CA LEU A 227 16.41 -13.52 8.27
C LEU A 227 16.45 -14.22 6.91
N PRO A 228 15.36 -14.26 6.13
CA PRO A 228 15.41 -14.59 4.71
C PRO A 228 16.34 -13.66 3.92
N VAL A 229 16.86 -14.14 2.78
CA VAL A 229 17.88 -13.43 2.00
C VAL A 229 17.42 -12.02 1.58
N GLU A 230 16.17 -11.88 1.19
CA GLU A 230 15.61 -10.59 0.72
C GLU A 230 15.14 -9.67 1.88
N THR A 231 15.47 -10.02 3.13
CA THR A 231 15.16 -9.15 4.28
C THR A 231 16.05 -7.92 4.23
N GLU A 232 15.44 -6.75 4.12
CA GLU A 232 16.13 -5.46 4.09
C GLU A 232 16.18 -4.85 5.49
N PRO A 233 17.34 -4.70 6.13
CA PRO A 233 17.47 -4.06 7.42
C PRO A 233 17.26 -2.55 7.28
N LEU A 234 16.41 -1.97 8.14
CA LEU A 234 16.11 -0.53 8.14
C LEU A 234 16.56 0.17 9.42
N ALA A 235 16.39 -0.46 10.59
CA ALA A 235 16.87 0.09 11.87
C ALA A 235 17.13 -1.00 12.90
N ARG A 236 18.06 -0.70 13.85
CA ARG A 236 18.39 -1.55 14.97
C ARG A 236 18.09 -0.88 16.31
N TYR A 237 17.82 -1.70 17.32
CA TYR A 237 17.73 -1.18 18.70
C TYR A 237 19.09 -0.67 19.17
N LYS A 238 19.08 0.49 19.83
CA LYS A 238 20.14 0.95 20.70
C LYS A 238 19.60 0.88 22.13
N PHE A 239 20.15 -0.01 22.92
CA PHE A 239 19.65 -0.31 24.25
C PHE A 239 20.76 -0.75 25.22
N ASN A 240 20.70 -0.28 26.45
CA ASN A 240 21.60 -0.76 27.48
C ASN A 240 21.13 -2.16 27.93
N ASN A 241 21.80 -3.19 27.42
CA ASN A 241 21.45 -4.58 27.74
C ASN A 241 21.53 -4.83 29.24
N THR A 242 20.59 -5.65 29.72
CA THR A 242 20.55 -6.14 31.09
C THR A 242 20.69 -7.67 31.10
N ASP A 243 20.85 -8.27 32.27
CA ASP A 243 20.91 -9.76 32.39
C ASP A 243 19.68 -10.46 31.77
N LYS A 244 18.51 -9.81 31.85
CA LYS A 244 17.22 -10.35 31.38
C LYS A 244 16.85 -9.96 29.96
N VAL A 245 17.39 -8.86 29.43
CA VAL A 245 17.02 -8.30 28.14
C VAL A 245 18.27 -7.93 27.36
N LYS A 246 18.46 -8.59 26.24
CA LYS A 246 19.60 -8.40 25.33
C LYS A 246 19.04 -8.14 23.94
N ILE A 247 18.92 -6.86 23.60
CA ILE A 247 18.36 -6.42 22.30
C ILE A 247 19.19 -5.35 21.60
N ASP A 248 20.28 -4.89 22.22
CA ASP A 248 21.18 -3.94 21.58
C ASP A 248 21.72 -4.49 20.25
N GLY A 249 21.62 -3.73 19.18
CA GLY A 249 22.02 -4.14 17.84
C GLY A 249 21.03 -5.07 17.11
N GLU A 250 19.95 -5.54 17.77
CA GLU A 250 18.96 -6.39 17.11
C GLU A 250 18.08 -5.59 16.12
N LEU A 251 17.70 -6.23 15.01
CA LEU A 251 16.95 -5.63 13.91
C LEU A 251 15.50 -5.33 14.31
N CYS A 252 15.17 -4.06 14.49
CA CYS A 252 13.88 -3.60 15.01
C CYS A 252 12.91 -3.09 13.96
N ILE A 253 13.43 -2.61 12.80
CA ILE A 253 12.63 -2.27 11.62
C ILE A 253 13.26 -2.95 10.42
N TRP A 254 12.43 -3.66 9.64
CA TRP A 254 12.86 -4.35 8.43
C TRP A 254 11.77 -4.34 7.36
N ALA A 255 12.20 -4.54 6.12
CA ALA A 255 11.29 -4.68 4.99
C ALA A 255 11.54 -5.99 4.23
N TYR A 256 10.56 -6.39 3.47
CA TYR A 256 10.61 -7.56 2.61
C TYR A 256 9.78 -7.34 1.34
N LYS A 257 10.41 -7.60 0.19
CA LYS A 257 9.76 -7.54 -1.12
C LYS A 257 10.43 -8.54 -2.06
N PRO A 258 9.94 -9.80 -2.12
CA PRO A 258 10.63 -10.87 -2.86
C PRO A 258 10.56 -10.70 -4.38
N MET A 259 9.55 -10.01 -4.91
CA MET A 259 9.36 -9.79 -6.35
C MET A 259 8.80 -8.40 -6.64
N GLN A 260 9.00 -7.91 -7.86
CA GLN A 260 8.50 -6.58 -8.26
C GLN A 260 6.97 -6.49 -8.30
N SER A 261 6.28 -7.58 -8.64
CA SER A 261 4.82 -7.65 -8.74
C SER A 261 4.10 -7.69 -7.40
N VAL A 262 4.77 -8.08 -6.31
CA VAL A 262 4.16 -8.12 -4.98
C VAL A 262 4.34 -6.80 -4.23
N GLY A 263 3.47 -6.54 -3.25
CA GLY A 263 3.61 -5.39 -2.36
C GLY A 263 4.78 -5.52 -1.39
N ARG A 264 5.22 -4.39 -0.83
CA ARG A 264 6.27 -4.39 0.21
C ARG A 264 5.67 -4.61 1.58
N THR A 265 6.26 -5.51 2.35
CA THR A 265 5.98 -5.69 3.77
C THR A 265 7.01 -4.91 4.59
N VAL A 266 6.55 -3.98 5.44
CA VAL A 266 7.39 -3.22 6.37
C VAL A 266 6.97 -3.57 7.80
N LEU A 267 7.92 -3.96 8.65
CA LEU A 267 7.66 -4.43 9.99
C LEU A 267 8.50 -3.64 11.01
N CYS A 268 7.86 -3.17 12.07
CA CYS A 268 8.49 -2.43 13.17
C CYS A 268 8.12 -3.05 14.52
N GLY A 269 9.10 -3.51 15.29
CA GLY A 269 8.86 -4.13 16.58
C GLY A 269 8.42 -3.17 17.70
N SER A 270 8.53 -1.86 17.51
CA SER A 270 8.19 -0.81 18.48
C SER A 270 6.94 -0.04 18.09
N HIS A 271 6.64 1.06 18.82
CA HIS A 271 5.43 1.88 18.65
C HIS A 271 5.76 3.36 18.39
N PRO A 272 6.29 3.73 17.23
CA PRO A 272 6.49 5.15 16.88
C PRO A 272 5.18 5.87 16.49
N GLU A 273 4.13 5.13 16.15
CA GLU A 273 2.93 5.58 15.43
C GLU A 273 2.02 6.54 16.20
N ALA A 274 2.14 6.60 17.54
CA ALA A 274 1.21 7.37 18.37
C ALA A 274 1.59 8.86 18.54
N ILE A 275 2.74 9.27 18.02
CA ILE A 275 3.31 10.60 18.23
C ILE A 275 3.01 11.50 17.03
N ALA A 276 2.55 12.73 17.32
CA ALA A 276 2.09 13.67 16.30
C ALA A 276 3.14 14.68 15.84
N GLU A 277 4.37 14.59 16.34
CA GLU A 277 5.46 15.55 16.06
C GLU A 277 6.85 14.91 16.14
N GLY A 278 7.85 15.65 15.69
CA GLY A 278 9.26 15.28 15.78
C GLY A 278 9.65 14.08 14.91
N GLU A 279 10.78 13.43 15.28
CA GLU A 279 11.36 12.35 14.47
C GLU A 279 10.54 11.07 14.48
N ARG A 280 9.80 10.79 15.53
CA ARG A 280 8.89 9.64 15.61
C ARG A 280 7.73 9.74 14.62
N LEU A 281 7.15 10.96 14.44
CA LEU A 281 6.19 11.23 13.37
C LEU A 281 6.80 10.99 12.00
N LYS A 282 7.99 11.56 11.75
CA LYS A 282 8.73 11.42 10.49
C LYS A 282 9.11 9.97 10.21
N LEU A 283 9.51 9.21 11.23
CA LEU A 283 9.85 7.79 11.09
C LEU A 283 8.63 6.97 10.63
N THR A 284 7.49 7.16 11.28
CA THR A 284 6.26 6.48 10.86
C THR A 284 5.83 6.91 9.46
N ALA A 285 5.92 8.21 9.14
CA ALA A 285 5.63 8.72 7.80
C ALA A 285 6.57 8.14 6.73
N ALA A 286 7.87 8.00 7.04
CA ALA A 286 8.83 7.37 6.14
C ALA A 286 8.52 5.90 5.88
N MET A 287 8.13 5.14 6.90
CA MET A 287 7.73 3.73 6.77
C MET A 287 6.44 3.58 5.94
N LEU A 288 5.45 4.48 6.12
CA LEU A 288 4.24 4.52 5.30
C LEU A 288 4.59 4.75 3.82
N LEU A 289 5.38 5.78 3.53
CA LEU A 289 5.83 6.08 2.17
C LEU A 289 6.63 4.93 1.58
N TYR A 290 7.54 4.34 2.35
CA TYR A 290 8.37 3.24 1.87
C TYR A 290 7.55 1.97 1.58
N ALA A 291 6.55 1.66 2.40
CA ALA A 291 5.63 0.58 2.11
C ALA A 291 4.87 0.83 0.79
N MET A 292 4.28 2.02 0.61
CA MET A 292 3.52 2.39 -0.58
C MET A 292 4.39 2.54 -1.84
N ASP A 293 5.65 2.96 -1.73
CA ASP A 293 6.63 2.95 -2.84
C ASP A 293 6.91 1.54 -3.36
N GLY A 294 6.55 0.53 -2.59
CA GLY A 294 6.60 -0.88 -2.97
C GLY A 294 5.45 -1.35 -3.85
N ASN A 295 4.38 -0.56 -4.05
CA ASN A 295 3.30 -0.96 -4.93
C ASN A 295 3.79 -1.06 -6.39
N PRO A 296 3.36 -2.07 -7.17
CA PRO A 296 3.66 -2.15 -8.59
C PRO A 296 2.99 -1.02 -9.37
N GLU A 297 3.49 -0.74 -10.57
CA GLU A 297 2.82 0.17 -11.50
C GLU A 297 1.47 -0.42 -11.97
N PRO A 298 0.47 0.45 -12.24
CA PRO A 298 -0.81 0.00 -12.76
C PRO A 298 -0.66 -0.80 -14.07
N GLN A 299 -1.36 -1.92 -14.17
CA GLN A 299 -1.35 -2.77 -15.35
C GLN A 299 -2.41 -2.34 -16.36
N ILE A 300 -2.11 -2.52 -17.66
CA ILE A 300 -3.11 -2.37 -18.71
C ILE A 300 -3.89 -3.68 -18.90
N LYS A 301 -5.19 -3.57 -19.18
CA LYS A 301 -6.07 -4.72 -19.48
C LYS A 301 -5.84 -5.31 -20.89
N GLY A 302 -4.97 -4.70 -21.67
CA GLY A 302 -4.59 -5.13 -23.01
C GLY A 302 -4.67 -4.02 -24.04
N VAL A 303 -4.45 -4.39 -25.32
CA VAL A 303 -4.52 -3.48 -26.46
C VAL A 303 -5.92 -3.59 -27.08
N LEU A 304 -6.52 -2.43 -27.38
CA LEU A 304 -7.80 -2.38 -28.11
C LEU A 304 -7.55 -2.43 -29.62
N GLU A 305 -8.31 -3.24 -30.31
CA GLU A 305 -8.24 -3.41 -31.77
C GLU A 305 -9.34 -2.61 -32.46
N ASN A 306 -9.01 -2.04 -33.63
CA ASN A 306 -9.93 -1.22 -34.42
C ASN A 306 -11.19 -2.01 -34.81
N GLY A 307 -12.35 -1.51 -34.43
CA GLY A 307 -13.65 -2.11 -34.75
C GLY A 307 -14.07 -3.28 -33.86
N ILE A 308 -13.18 -3.82 -33.03
CA ILE A 308 -13.48 -4.95 -32.13
C ILE A 308 -14.09 -4.44 -30.82
N VAL A 309 -15.15 -5.08 -30.38
CA VAL A 309 -15.76 -4.84 -29.07
C VAL A 309 -15.07 -5.71 -28.03
N ARG A 310 -14.64 -5.09 -26.91
CA ARG A 310 -14.12 -5.79 -25.76
C ARG A 310 -15.13 -5.75 -24.63
N GLU A 311 -15.58 -6.94 -24.21
CA GLU A 311 -16.56 -7.12 -23.16
C GLU A 311 -15.89 -7.24 -21.79
N MET A 312 -16.14 -6.28 -20.91
CA MET A 312 -15.64 -6.24 -19.53
C MET A 312 -16.76 -6.68 -18.57
N ASN A 313 -17.20 -7.95 -18.66
CA ASN A 313 -18.40 -8.46 -17.98
C ASN A 313 -18.16 -9.70 -17.11
N LYS A 314 -16.93 -10.22 -17.09
CA LYS A 314 -16.55 -11.36 -16.27
C LYS A 314 -16.66 -11.02 -14.78
N ARG A 315 -16.98 -12.01 -13.98
CA ARG A 315 -16.97 -11.92 -12.51
C ARG A 315 -15.66 -12.45 -11.95
N THR A 316 -15.41 -12.24 -10.67
CA THR A 316 -14.22 -12.74 -9.97
C THR A 316 -14.10 -14.27 -10.09
N GLU A 317 -15.22 -14.98 -10.02
CA GLU A 317 -15.29 -16.44 -10.08
C GLU A 317 -14.88 -17.02 -11.45
N ASP A 318 -14.96 -16.20 -12.51
CA ASP A 318 -14.58 -16.60 -13.87
C ASP A 318 -13.04 -16.73 -14.04
N ASN A 319 -12.26 -16.24 -13.08
CA ASN A 319 -10.77 -16.24 -13.08
C ASN A 319 -10.16 -15.63 -14.35
N ASP A 320 -10.77 -14.57 -14.87
CA ASP A 320 -10.37 -13.87 -16.08
C ASP A 320 -10.22 -12.36 -15.81
N PRO A 321 -9.16 -11.93 -15.10
CA PRO A 321 -8.99 -10.57 -14.61
C PRO A 321 -8.90 -9.53 -15.72
N ASP A 322 -8.49 -9.91 -16.95
CA ASP A 322 -8.37 -8.98 -18.08
C ASP A 322 -9.70 -8.61 -18.71
N TYR A 323 -10.78 -9.35 -18.41
CA TYR A 323 -12.14 -9.12 -18.87
C TYR A 323 -13.13 -8.90 -17.72
N THR A 324 -12.64 -8.81 -16.50
CA THR A 324 -13.48 -8.64 -15.30
C THR A 324 -14.03 -7.22 -15.19
N ARG A 325 -15.22 -7.12 -14.58
CA ARG A 325 -15.95 -5.89 -14.26
C ARG A 325 -15.09 -4.90 -13.48
N ILE A 326 -15.38 -3.62 -13.64
CA ILE A 326 -14.67 -2.55 -12.93
C ILE A 326 -15.27 -2.31 -11.54
N GLY A 327 -14.43 -2.23 -10.50
CA GLY A 327 -14.84 -1.92 -9.12
C GLY A 327 -15.00 -0.42 -8.85
N ASP A 328 -15.44 -0.09 -7.64
CA ASP A 328 -15.67 1.29 -7.20
C ASP A 328 -14.39 2.13 -7.17
N LEU A 329 -14.43 3.29 -7.80
CA LEU A 329 -13.30 4.21 -8.02
C LEU A 329 -12.10 3.60 -8.75
N GLN A 330 -12.21 2.33 -9.20
CA GLN A 330 -11.16 1.64 -9.95
C GLN A 330 -10.96 2.27 -11.34
N TYR A 331 -9.73 2.20 -11.85
CA TYR A 331 -9.41 2.45 -13.24
C TYR A 331 -9.10 1.14 -13.97
N HIS A 332 -9.66 0.97 -15.17
CA HIS A 332 -9.21 0.01 -16.15
C HIS A 332 -8.47 0.77 -17.25
N HIS A 333 -7.22 0.42 -17.50
CA HIS A 333 -6.40 1.03 -18.53
C HIS A 333 -6.25 0.09 -19.72
N PHE A 334 -6.34 0.65 -20.92
CA PHE A 334 -6.15 -0.03 -22.20
C PHE A 334 -5.13 0.74 -23.02
N ALA A 335 -4.44 0.08 -23.94
CA ALA A 335 -3.60 0.74 -24.91
C ALA A 335 -4.24 0.70 -26.31
N VAL A 336 -3.91 1.67 -27.15
CA VAL A 336 -4.24 1.69 -28.57
C VAL A 336 -3.08 2.32 -29.36
N ASP A 337 -2.71 1.73 -30.48
CA ASP A 337 -1.68 2.26 -31.36
C ASP A 337 -2.34 3.04 -32.50
N VAL A 338 -2.21 4.36 -32.47
CA VAL A 338 -2.77 5.27 -33.46
C VAL A 338 -1.79 5.43 -34.62
N PRO A 339 -2.18 5.06 -35.88
CA PRO A 339 -1.31 5.15 -37.04
C PRO A 339 -1.12 6.61 -37.49
N ARG A 340 -0.09 6.86 -38.33
CA ARG A 340 0.09 8.15 -39.02
C ARG A 340 -1.08 8.43 -39.97
N GLY A 341 -1.55 9.65 -39.97
CA GLY A 341 -2.64 10.09 -40.88
C GLY A 341 -4.03 9.70 -40.38
N CYS A 342 -4.19 9.15 -39.20
CA CYS A 342 -5.49 8.89 -38.59
C CYS A 342 -6.32 10.18 -38.50
N LYS A 343 -7.54 10.15 -39.05
CA LYS A 343 -8.44 11.33 -39.09
C LYS A 343 -9.15 11.55 -37.77
N SER A 344 -9.51 10.44 -37.08
CA SER A 344 -10.19 10.50 -35.79
C SER A 344 -9.97 9.22 -35.02
N LEU A 345 -9.86 9.32 -33.72
CA LEU A 345 -9.97 8.21 -32.76
C LEU A 345 -11.30 8.37 -32.03
N LYS A 346 -12.25 7.47 -32.32
CA LYS A 346 -13.54 7.41 -31.64
C LYS A 346 -13.53 6.26 -30.65
N ILE A 347 -13.87 6.53 -29.40
CA ILE A 347 -13.94 5.56 -28.32
C ILE A 347 -15.38 5.53 -27.81
N SER A 348 -15.96 4.36 -27.68
CA SER A 348 -17.35 4.18 -27.21
C SER A 348 -17.37 3.22 -26.03
N LEU A 349 -18.12 3.58 -24.99
CA LEU A 349 -18.51 2.69 -23.91
C LEU A 349 -20.01 2.44 -24.00
N ASP A 350 -20.41 1.18 -23.86
CA ASP A 350 -21.79 0.79 -23.65
C ASP A 350 -21.92 0.01 -22.33
N GLY A 351 -22.99 0.27 -21.59
CA GLY A 351 -23.31 -0.40 -20.34
C GLY A 351 -24.34 -1.48 -20.55
N TYR A 352 -24.27 -2.50 -19.72
CA TYR A 352 -25.30 -3.53 -19.60
C TYR A 352 -26.51 -3.00 -18.82
N GLU A 353 -27.63 -3.68 -18.88
CA GLU A 353 -28.87 -3.29 -18.17
C GLU A 353 -28.62 -3.10 -16.66
N GLU A 354 -27.90 -4.05 -16.05
CA GLU A 354 -27.55 -4.02 -14.63
C GLU A 354 -26.57 -2.87 -14.25
N ALA A 355 -25.90 -2.30 -15.24
CA ALA A 355 -24.94 -1.20 -15.05
C ALA A 355 -25.60 0.19 -15.09
N LYS A 356 -26.86 0.33 -15.48
CA LYS A 356 -27.52 1.64 -15.68
C LYS A 356 -27.56 2.54 -14.46
N LYS A 357 -27.47 1.97 -13.24
CA LYS A 357 -27.47 2.69 -11.97
C LYS A 357 -26.08 3.23 -11.57
N PHE A 358 -25.05 2.93 -12.34
CA PHE A 358 -23.67 3.31 -12.05
C PHE A 358 -23.16 4.35 -13.04
N ASP A 359 -22.17 5.11 -12.63
CA ASP A 359 -21.52 6.13 -13.43
C ASP A 359 -20.10 5.72 -13.79
N LEU A 360 -19.79 5.74 -15.09
CA LEU A 360 -18.43 5.54 -15.60
C LEU A 360 -17.92 6.84 -16.23
N THR A 361 -16.63 7.05 -16.21
CA THR A 361 -15.90 8.11 -16.93
C THR A 361 -14.97 7.48 -17.94
N LEU A 362 -14.88 8.08 -19.13
CA LEU A 362 -13.98 7.69 -20.20
C LEU A 362 -12.91 8.76 -20.36
N LEU A 363 -11.64 8.35 -20.37
CA LEU A 363 -10.48 9.24 -20.50
C LEU A 363 -9.52 8.70 -21.55
N ALA A 364 -8.75 9.61 -22.18
CA ALA A 364 -7.72 9.25 -23.13
C ALA A 364 -6.49 10.14 -22.95
N LYS A 365 -5.28 9.58 -23.12
CA LYS A 365 -4.02 10.33 -23.11
C LYS A 365 -2.98 9.66 -23.98
N ARG A 366 -2.16 10.46 -24.66
CA ARG A 366 -1.04 9.95 -25.45
C ARG A 366 0.20 9.79 -24.58
N GLY A 367 0.85 8.63 -24.66
CA GLY A 367 2.18 8.38 -24.09
C GLY A 367 2.20 7.97 -22.62
N GLU A 368 1.13 8.18 -21.87
CA GLU A 368 1.01 7.78 -20.46
C GLU A 368 -0.43 7.45 -20.09
N LEU A 369 -0.64 6.76 -18.96
CA LEU A 369 -1.96 6.40 -18.47
C LEU A 369 -2.81 7.66 -18.22
N ALA A 370 -4.10 7.60 -18.62
CA ALA A 370 -5.03 8.70 -18.44
C ALA A 370 -5.68 8.64 -17.05
N PHE A 371 -5.59 9.75 -16.32
CA PHE A 371 -6.25 9.97 -15.03
C PHE A 371 -7.04 11.28 -15.09
N HIS A 372 -7.94 11.50 -14.12
CA HIS A 372 -8.78 12.71 -14.08
C HIS A 372 -8.00 14.02 -14.07
N ASP A 373 -6.86 14.05 -13.46
CA ASP A 373 -6.02 15.22 -13.22
C ASP A 373 -4.94 15.45 -14.27
N ASN A 374 -4.73 14.48 -15.18
CA ASN A 374 -3.65 14.58 -16.16
C ASN A 374 -4.11 14.62 -17.62
N THR A 375 -5.42 14.64 -17.92
CA THR A 375 -5.94 14.75 -19.27
C THR A 375 -7.17 15.66 -19.38
N THR A 376 -7.31 16.35 -20.50
CA THR A 376 -8.50 17.10 -20.93
C THR A 376 -9.40 16.27 -21.85
N ASP A 377 -8.87 15.23 -22.50
CA ASP A 377 -9.62 14.31 -23.35
C ASP A 377 -10.40 13.33 -22.50
N LYS A 378 -11.57 13.79 -21.99
CA LYS A 378 -12.43 13.01 -21.09
C LYS A 378 -13.91 13.30 -21.26
N VAL A 379 -14.75 12.30 -21.01
CA VAL A 379 -16.21 12.41 -20.91
C VAL A 379 -16.66 12.02 -19.54
N VAL A 380 -17.07 13.04 -18.76
CA VAL A 380 -17.60 12.90 -17.40
C VAL A 380 -19.07 13.25 -17.44
N SER A 381 -19.94 12.24 -17.38
CA SER A 381 -21.40 12.39 -17.34
C SER A 381 -22.02 11.25 -16.55
N ARG A 382 -23.30 11.32 -16.22
CA ARG A 382 -24.00 10.21 -15.57
C ARG A 382 -24.15 9.00 -16.50
N GLY A 383 -24.25 7.81 -15.92
CA GLY A 383 -24.45 6.54 -16.58
C GLY A 383 -23.18 5.94 -17.20
N CYS A 384 -23.33 4.77 -17.81
CA CYS A 384 -22.21 3.99 -18.36
C CYS A 384 -21.94 4.30 -19.86
N LYS A 385 -22.94 4.78 -20.61
CA LYS A 385 -22.78 5.04 -22.03
C LYS A 385 -21.99 6.31 -22.29
N LYS A 386 -20.84 6.21 -23.01
CA LYS A 386 -19.94 7.31 -23.32
C LYS A 386 -19.48 7.27 -24.77
N SER A 387 -19.18 8.43 -25.32
CA SER A 387 -18.50 8.55 -26.62
C SER A 387 -17.50 9.70 -26.54
N LEU A 388 -16.23 9.43 -26.84
CA LEU A 388 -15.15 10.40 -26.93
C LEU A 388 -14.60 10.37 -28.35
N VAL A 389 -14.49 11.54 -28.97
CA VAL A 389 -13.91 11.68 -30.33
C VAL A 389 -12.72 12.61 -30.23
N ILE A 390 -11.56 12.14 -30.67
CA ILE A 390 -10.33 12.91 -30.76
C ILE A 390 -10.03 13.09 -32.24
N ASN A 391 -10.17 14.33 -32.72
CA ASN A 391 -9.92 14.68 -34.12
C ASN A 391 -8.43 14.83 -34.38
N LYS A 392 -7.94 14.25 -35.49
CA LYS A 392 -6.53 14.29 -35.93
C LYS A 392 -5.58 13.88 -34.76
N PRO A 393 -5.77 12.72 -34.14
CA PRO A 393 -4.94 12.30 -33.04
C PRO A 393 -3.48 12.20 -33.50
N LYS A 394 -2.55 12.62 -32.65
CA LYS A 394 -1.11 12.44 -32.93
C LYS A 394 -0.78 10.93 -32.97
N PRO A 395 0.03 10.46 -33.92
CA PRO A 395 0.38 9.04 -34.03
C PRO A 395 1.19 8.56 -32.82
N GLY A 396 1.11 7.26 -32.55
CA GLY A 396 1.80 6.58 -31.46
C GLY A 396 0.85 5.97 -30.44
N ARG A 397 1.41 5.52 -29.33
CA ARG A 397 0.64 4.85 -28.27
C ARG A 397 -0.20 5.83 -27.48
N TRP A 398 -1.48 5.54 -27.40
CA TRP A 398 -2.47 6.18 -26.54
C TRP A 398 -2.93 5.21 -25.46
N TYR A 399 -3.29 5.75 -24.32
CA TYR A 399 -3.90 5.00 -23.24
C TYR A 399 -5.34 5.49 -23.05
N ILE A 400 -6.24 4.52 -23.02
CA ILE A 400 -7.67 4.74 -22.78
C ILE A 400 -7.95 4.23 -21.38
N SER A 401 -8.57 5.05 -20.56
CA SER A 401 -8.94 4.67 -19.20
C SER A 401 -10.43 4.78 -18.98
N VAL A 402 -10.99 3.75 -18.36
CA VAL A 402 -12.35 3.77 -17.83
C VAL A 402 -12.25 3.85 -16.33
N ARG A 403 -12.97 4.77 -15.70
CA ARG A 403 -13.07 4.88 -14.25
C ARG A 403 -14.51 4.67 -13.81
N CYS A 404 -14.73 3.87 -12.78
CA CYS A 404 -16.01 3.83 -12.09
C CYS A 404 -16.10 4.99 -11.10
N GLU A 405 -17.09 5.88 -11.26
CA GLU A 405 -17.30 7.04 -10.37
C GLU A 405 -18.20 6.69 -9.18
N THR A 406 -19.00 5.64 -9.34
CA THR A 406 -19.86 5.17 -8.24
C THR A 406 -19.01 4.48 -7.19
N THR A 407 -19.25 4.82 -5.94
CA THR A 407 -18.59 4.19 -4.80
C THR A 407 -19.59 3.87 -3.70
N VAL A 408 -19.18 3.07 -2.75
CA VAL A 408 -19.97 2.74 -1.57
C VAL A 408 -20.22 3.97 -0.71
N THR A 409 -21.36 3.99 -0.02
CA THR A 409 -21.63 5.00 1.03
C THR A 409 -21.17 4.45 2.37
N THR A 410 -20.32 5.20 3.05
CA THR A 410 -19.74 4.81 4.34
C THR A 410 -20.52 5.42 5.53
N ALA A 411 -20.47 4.71 6.65
CA ALA A 411 -20.82 5.23 7.97
C ALA A 411 -19.87 4.63 9.02
N THR A 412 -19.83 5.23 10.21
CA THR A 412 -18.96 4.77 11.29
C THR A 412 -19.77 4.34 12.49
N ASN A 413 -19.34 3.26 13.16
CA ASN A 413 -19.87 2.80 14.44
C ASN A 413 -18.69 2.42 15.38
N LYS A 414 -18.96 1.74 16.48
CA LYS A 414 -17.93 1.28 17.42
C LYS A 414 -16.90 0.31 16.86
N TYR A 415 -17.15 -0.26 15.68
CA TYR A 415 -16.24 -1.19 14.96
C TYR A 415 -15.47 -0.48 13.84
N GLY A 416 -15.67 0.82 13.64
CA GLY A 416 -15.05 1.59 12.58
C GLY A 416 -16.01 1.88 11.41
N THR A 417 -15.49 1.96 10.21
CA THR A 417 -16.25 2.21 8.99
C THR A 417 -17.02 0.96 8.55
N TYR A 418 -18.22 1.16 8.02
CA TYR A 418 -18.99 0.12 7.35
C TYR A 418 -19.76 0.70 6.15
N TYR A 419 -20.09 -0.15 5.16
CA TYR A 419 -20.77 0.26 3.94
C TYR A 419 -22.29 0.12 4.08
N ARG A 420 -23.03 1.19 3.70
CA ARG A 420 -24.49 1.28 3.84
C ARG A 420 -25.23 1.10 2.54
N SER A 421 -24.73 1.66 1.45
CA SER A 421 -25.38 1.64 0.15
C SER A 421 -24.37 1.51 -0.99
N TYR A 422 -24.87 1.22 -2.18
CA TYR A 422 -24.07 0.93 -3.37
C TYR A 422 -23.12 -0.27 -3.25
N LYS A 423 -23.31 -1.17 -2.27
CA LYS A 423 -22.43 -2.33 -2.04
C LYS A 423 -22.27 -3.20 -3.29
N SER A 424 -23.28 -3.24 -4.16
CA SER A 424 -23.20 -3.99 -5.41
C SER A 424 -22.09 -3.53 -6.35
N VAL A 425 -21.55 -2.31 -6.18
CA VAL A 425 -20.39 -1.84 -6.94
C VAL A 425 -19.12 -2.60 -6.58
N LEU A 426 -19.04 -3.18 -5.39
CA LEU A 426 -17.92 -4.04 -4.96
C LEU A 426 -17.83 -5.32 -5.78
N ASN A 427 -18.96 -5.77 -6.36
CA ASN A 427 -19.00 -6.91 -7.26
C ASN A 427 -18.71 -6.55 -8.73
N GLY A 428 -18.41 -5.27 -8.97
CA GLY A 428 -18.03 -4.73 -10.26
C GLY A 428 -19.19 -4.32 -11.17
N VAL A 429 -18.89 -3.33 -12.01
CA VAL A 429 -19.79 -2.76 -13.02
C VAL A 429 -19.38 -3.31 -14.38
N PRO A 430 -20.25 -4.06 -15.08
CA PRO A 430 -19.96 -4.54 -16.42
C PRO A 430 -20.09 -3.41 -17.45
N TYR A 431 -19.25 -3.44 -18.45
CA TYR A 431 -19.31 -2.54 -19.61
C TYR A 431 -18.64 -3.17 -20.82
N SER A 432 -18.87 -2.61 -22.00
CA SER A 432 -18.10 -2.92 -23.19
C SER A 432 -17.39 -1.67 -23.70
N ILE A 433 -16.25 -1.87 -24.37
CA ILE A 433 -15.45 -0.78 -24.97
C ILE A 433 -15.11 -1.12 -26.41
N LYS A 434 -15.19 -0.10 -27.28
CA LYS A 434 -14.84 -0.20 -28.71
C LYS A 434 -14.11 1.03 -29.15
N ILE A 435 -13.13 0.87 -30.02
CA ILE A 435 -12.48 1.98 -30.74
C ILE A 435 -12.72 1.89 -32.24
N LEU A 436 -12.72 3.07 -32.89
CA LEU A 436 -12.68 3.23 -34.35
C LEU A 436 -11.58 4.26 -34.69
N LEU A 437 -10.69 3.87 -35.59
CA LEU A 437 -9.60 4.69 -36.11
C LEU A 437 -9.91 5.19 -37.51
#